data_ffa95e4b39c142a2eb1a9c92ed9da23b
#
_entry.id   ffa95e4b39c142a2eb1a9c92ed9da23b
#
_cell.length_a   1.000
_cell.length_b   1.000
_cell.length_c   1.000
_cell.angle_alpha   90.00
_cell.angle_beta   90.00
_cell.angle_gamma   90.00
#
_symmetry.space_group_name_H-M   'P 1'
#
loop_
_entity.id
_entity.type
_entity.pdbx_description
1 polymer ?
#
loop_
_entity_poly.entity_id
_entity_poly.type
_entity_poly.pdbx_seq_one_letter_code
_entity_poly.pdbx_strand_id
1 'polypeptide(L)'
;MNTTRNIAFSLTTALALTACGSKPSDEQAQKAITAEFERVLGSQVWVKEYRDFSLSGCKKSETAEGVICDVGGSVVLDIGGVAQARPFVQPVRFSKASGEWTAHKL
;
A
#
# COMPACT_ATOMS: atom_id res chain seq x y z
N MET A 1 41.19 2.90 14.55
CA MET A 1 40.81 2.93 14.33
C MET A 1 39.93 3.09 14.09
N ASN A 2 39.82 3.09 14.00
CA ASN A 2 39.00 3.16 13.76
C ASN A 2 38.33 2.95 12.99
N THR A 3 38.35 2.81 12.57
CA THR A 3 37.80 2.59 11.61
C THR A 3 37.00 1.62 11.59
N THR A 4 37.15 0.92 11.85
CA THR A 4 36.45 -0.07 11.82
C THR A 4 35.26 0.05 12.34
N ARG A 5 35.07 0.62 13.13
CA ARG A 5 33.99 0.65 13.68
C ARG A 5 32.94 1.01 13.02
N ASN A 6 33.02 1.57 12.38
CA ASN A 6 31.99 2.11 11.85
C ASN A 6 31.27 1.29 11.01
N ILE A 7 31.79 0.48 10.49
CA ILE A 7 31.20 -0.32 9.64
C ILE A 7 30.15 -1.12 10.11
N ALA A 8 30.36 -1.71 11.13
CA ALA A 8 29.45 -2.64 11.61
C ALA A 8 28.08 -2.13 11.73
N PHE A 9 27.97 -0.98 12.21
CA PHE A 9 26.68 -0.61 12.49
C PHE A 9 25.83 -0.41 11.30
N SER A 10 26.33 -0.26 10.21
CA SER A 10 25.50 -0.05 9.10
C SER A 10 24.69 -1.25 8.74
N LEU A 11 25.17 -2.41 9.02
CA LEU A 11 24.43 -3.59 8.70
C LEU A 11 23.22 -3.75 9.53
N THR A 12 23.33 -3.42 10.75
CA THR A 12 22.24 -3.54 11.65
C THR A 12 21.13 -2.63 11.22
N THR A 13 21.48 -1.50 10.73
CA THR A 13 20.50 -0.57 10.29
C THR A 13 19.71 -1.13 9.14
N ALA A 14 20.33 -1.86 8.29
CA ALA A 14 19.65 -2.44 7.16
C ALA A 14 18.53 -3.34 7.61
N LEU A 15 18.70 -4.06 8.67
CA LEU A 15 17.66 -4.92 9.16
C LEU A 15 16.44 -4.13 9.58
N ALA A 16 16.68 -3.05 10.24
CA ALA A 16 15.58 -2.24 10.68
C ALA A 16 14.82 -1.71 9.50
N LEU A 17 15.51 -1.31 8.46
CA LEU A 17 14.86 -0.80 7.31
C LEU A 17 14.03 -1.87 6.62
N THR A 18 14.52 -3.07 6.60
CA THR A 18 13.79 -4.15 5.99
C THR A 18 12.47 -4.36 6.72
N ALA A 19 12.49 -4.34 8.01
CA ALA A 19 11.27 -4.53 8.76
C ALA A 19 10.29 -3.41 8.47
N CYS A 20 10.77 -2.19 8.38
CA CYS A 20 9.89 -1.06 8.10
C CYS A 20 9.36 -1.10 6.70
N GLY A 21 10.10 -1.69 5.78
CA GLY A 21 9.69 -1.74 4.40
C GLY A 21 8.78 -2.87 4.06
N SER A 22 8.35 -3.65 5.05
CA SER A 22 7.58 -4.84 4.76
C SER A 22 6.12 -4.56 4.44
N LYS A 23 5.65 -3.35 4.63
CA LYS A 23 4.29 -2.99 4.31
C LYS A 23 4.23 -1.55 3.82
N PRO A 24 3.20 -1.20 3.05
CA PRO A 24 3.09 0.17 2.59
C PRO A 24 2.60 1.08 3.70
N SER A 25 2.90 2.36 3.59
CA SER A 25 2.31 3.36 4.45
C SER A 25 0.87 3.58 3.98
N ASP A 26 0.09 4.32 4.78
CA ASP A 26 -1.27 4.63 4.37
C ASP A 26 -1.28 5.33 3.03
N GLU A 27 -0.40 6.28 2.84
CA GLU A 27 -0.33 7.03 1.60
C GLU A 27 0.06 6.14 0.43
N GLN A 28 1.03 5.27 0.64
CA GLN A 28 1.45 4.35 -0.41
C GLN A 28 0.36 3.35 -0.76
N ALA A 29 -0.37 2.90 0.24
CA ALA A 29 -1.47 1.98 0.01
C ALA A 29 -2.59 2.67 -0.76
N GLN A 30 -2.91 3.91 -0.41
CA GLN A 30 -3.94 4.64 -1.13
C GLN A 30 -3.56 4.85 -2.58
N LYS A 31 -2.29 5.15 -2.84
CA LYS A 31 -1.84 5.35 -4.20
C LYS A 31 -1.94 4.05 -5.00
N ALA A 32 -1.54 2.94 -4.39
CA ALA A 32 -1.60 1.65 -5.07
C ALA A 32 -3.05 1.24 -5.35
N ILE A 33 -3.93 1.46 -4.40
CA ILE A 33 -5.34 1.11 -4.57
C ILE A 33 -5.99 1.99 -5.63
N THR A 34 -5.63 3.27 -5.65
CA THR A 34 -6.16 4.18 -6.66
C THR A 34 -5.78 3.72 -8.06
N ALA A 35 -4.53 3.32 -8.24
CA ALA A 35 -4.09 2.85 -9.55
C ALA A 35 -4.88 1.61 -9.97
N GLU A 36 -5.16 0.73 -9.03
CA GLU A 36 -5.91 -0.47 -9.36
C GLU A 36 -7.36 -0.15 -9.69
N PHE A 37 -7.99 0.76 -8.95
CA PHE A 37 -9.35 1.18 -9.27
C PHE A 37 -9.41 1.76 -10.67
N GLU A 38 -8.50 2.63 -11.00
CA GLU A 38 -8.52 3.28 -12.30
C GLU A 38 -8.25 2.31 -13.43
N ARG A 39 -7.42 1.33 -13.16
CA ARG A 39 -7.15 0.31 -14.17
C ARG A 39 -8.37 -0.55 -14.45
N VAL A 40 -9.12 -0.88 -13.41
CA VAL A 40 -10.28 -1.75 -13.53
C VAL A 40 -11.53 -1.01 -14.03
N LEU A 41 -11.73 0.19 -13.51
CA LEU A 41 -12.96 0.93 -13.79
C LEU A 41 -12.88 1.83 -15.02
N GLY A 42 -11.70 2.06 -15.52
CA GLY A 42 -11.54 2.81 -16.75
C GLY A 42 -11.48 4.31 -16.53
N SER A 43 -11.47 5.05 -17.64
CA SER A 43 -11.18 6.47 -17.60
C SER A 43 -12.35 7.34 -17.18
N GLN A 44 -13.52 6.75 -16.95
CA GLN A 44 -14.67 7.56 -16.57
C GLN A 44 -14.88 7.64 -15.09
N VAL A 45 -14.03 6.98 -14.32
CA VAL A 45 -14.13 6.97 -12.87
C VAL A 45 -12.82 7.48 -12.29
N TRP A 46 -12.91 8.45 -11.40
CA TRP A 46 -11.72 9.02 -10.77
C TRP A 46 -11.84 8.88 -9.27
N VAL A 47 -10.74 8.55 -8.61
CA VAL A 47 -10.71 8.51 -7.16
C VAL A 47 -10.37 9.92 -6.70
N LYS A 48 -11.28 10.54 -5.94
CA LYS A 48 -11.09 11.90 -5.46
C LYS A 48 -10.37 11.93 -4.12
N GLU A 49 -10.77 11.09 -3.20
CA GLU A 49 -10.15 11.08 -1.89
C GLU A 49 -10.57 9.84 -1.13
N TYR A 50 -9.89 9.57 -0.03
CA TYR A 50 -10.26 8.53 0.90
C TYR A 50 -10.65 9.18 2.21
N ARG A 51 -11.60 8.57 2.92
CA ARG A 51 -12.03 9.03 4.23
C ARG A 51 -11.92 7.88 5.21
N ASP A 52 -11.41 8.18 6.39
CA ASP A 52 -11.27 7.18 7.44
C ASP A 52 -10.50 5.95 6.99
N PHE A 53 -9.51 6.16 6.15
CA PHE A 53 -8.73 5.05 5.62
C PHE A 53 -7.97 4.35 6.74
N SER A 54 -8.02 3.03 6.73
CA SER A 54 -7.27 2.25 7.70
C SER A 54 -6.56 1.09 7.00
N LEU A 55 -5.36 0.80 7.48
CA LEU A 55 -4.55 -0.27 6.98
C LEU A 55 -4.05 -1.02 8.18
N SER A 56 -4.44 -2.27 8.33
CA SER A 56 -4.09 -3.02 9.53
C SER A 56 -3.92 -4.48 9.25
N GLY A 57 -3.39 -5.20 10.23
CA GLY A 57 -3.29 -6.65 10.11
C GLY A 57 -2.44 -7.13 8.96
N CYS A 58 -1.43 -6.37 8.57
CA CYS A 58 -0.59 -6.77 7.46
C CYS A 58 0.23 -7.98 7.81
N LYS A 59 0.21 -8.98 6.97
CA LYS A 59 1.03 -10.16 7.17
C LYS A 59 1.53 -10.67 5.84
N LYS A 60 2.64 -11.37 5.88
CA LYS A 60 3.25 -11.84 4.66
C LYS A 60 2.33 -12.81 3.93
N SER A 61 2.22 -12.66 2.64
CA SER A 61 1.44 -13.57 1.82
C SER A 61 2.20 -14.89 1.69
N GLU A 62 1.48 -16.00 1.77
CA GLU A 62 2.11 -17.31 1.67
C GLU A 62 2.01 -17.89 0.28
N THR A 63 1.23 -17.29 -0.59
CA THR A 63 1.02 -17.84 -1.92
C THR A 63 1.58 -16.97 -3.02
N ALA A 64 1.88 -15.72 -2.72
CA ALA A 64 2.40 -14.80 -3.72
C ALA A 64 3.28 -13.78 -3.02
N GLU A 65 3.99 -13.00 -3.79
CA GLU A 65 4.87 -12.00 -3.25
C GLU A 65 4.09 -10.87 -2.60
N GLY A 66 4.58 -10.36 -1.48
CA GLY A 66 3.99 -9.20 -0.85
C GLY A 66 3.33 -9.50 0.48
N VAL A 67 2.52 -8.56 0.92
CA VAL A 67 1.81 -8.67 2.19
C VAL A 67 0.33 -8.48 1.96
N ILE A 68 -0.47 -9.11 2.80
CA ILE A 68 -1.91 -8.95 2.74
C ILE A 68 -2.32 -8.14 3.96
N CYS A 69 -2.99 -7.01 3.72
CA CYS A 69 -3.43 -6.13 4.77
C CYS A 69 -4.94 -5.97 4.70
N ASP A 70 -5.55 -5.72 5.85
CA ASP A 70 -6.96 -5.38 5.90
C ASP A 70 -7.08 -3.89 5.65
N VAL A 71 -7.89 -3.53 4.68
CA VAL A 71 -8.03 -2.15 4.25
C VAL A 71 -9.48 -1.74 4.45
N GLY A 72 -9.71 -0.60 5.06
CA GLY A 72 -11.06 -0.13 5.30
C GLY A 72 -11.17 1.38 5.16
N GLY A 73 -12.40 1.85 5.18
CA GLY A 73 -12.69 3.27 5.06
C GLY A 73 -13.73 3.52 3.97
N SER A 74 -13.69 4.73 3.43
CA SER A 74 -14.54 5.09 2.31
C SER A 74 -13.70 5.70 1.22
N VAL A 75 -14.07 5.45 -0.01
CA VAL A 75 -13.42 6.08 -1.15
C VAL A 75 -14.47 6.96 -1.82
N VAL A 76 -14.10 8.19 -2.14
CA VAL A 76 -14.98 9.09 -2.87
C VAL A 76 -14.60 9.02 -4.33
N LEU A 77 -15.54 8.57 -5.14
CA LEU A 77 -15.33 8.40 -6.56
C LEU A 77 -16.09 9.47 -7.32
N ASP A 78 -15.49 9.94 -8.41
CA ASP A 78 -16.18 10.82 -9.34
C ASP A 78 -16.58 9.94 -10.51
N ILE A 79 -17.87 9.74 -10.67
CA ILE A 79 -18.39 8.91 -11.74
C ILE A 79 -19.25 9.77 -12.61
N GLY A 80 -18.74 10.10 -13.79
CA GLY A 80 -19.49 10.94 -14.72
C GLY A 80 -19.77 12.33 -14.19
N GLY A 81 -18.89 12.86 -13.36
CA GLY A 81 -19.06 14.18 -12.79
C GLY A 81 -19.81 14.21 -11.47
N VAL A 82 -20.24 13.05 -10.98
CA VAL A 82 -20.97 12.97 -9.72
C VAL A 82 -20.11 12.29 -8.68
N ALA A 83 -19.95 12.94 -7.54
CA ALA A 83 -19.14 12.39 -6.46
C ALA A 83 -19.97 11.41 -5.64
N GLN A 84 -19.43 10.23 -5.40
CA GLN A 84 -20.11 9.20 -4.64
C GLN A 84 -19.13 8.60 -3.63
N ALA A 85 -19.55 8.53 -2.37
CA ALA A 85 -18.75 7.92 -1.34
C ALA A 85 -19.12 6.45 -1.24
N ARG A 86 -18.14 5.58 -1.26
CA ARG A 86 -18.35 4.14 -1.20
C ARG A 86 -17.54 3.56 -0.06
N PRO A 87 -18.18 2.99 0.95
CA PRO A 87 -17.45 2.34 2.02
C PRO A 87 -16.86 1.02 1.53
N PHE A 88 -15.74 0.63 2.09
CA PHE A 88 -15.14 -0.65 1.75
C PHE A 88 -14.39 -1.21 2.94
N VAL A 89 -14.35 -2.53 3.03
CA VAL A 89 -13.56 -3.25 4.00
C VAL A 89 -13.19 -4.54 3.31
N GLN A 90 -11.92 -4.73 3.04
CA GLN A 90 -11.50 -5.96 2.37
C GLN A 90 -10.01 -6.17 2.50
N PRO A 91 -9.56 -7.41 2.39
CA PRO A 91 -8.13 -7.67 2.36
C PRO A 91 -7.58 -7.37 0.97
N VAL A 92 -6.38 -6.82 0.95
CA VAL A 92 -5.71 -6.47 -0.31
C VAL A 92 -4.28 -6.93 -0.19
N ARG A 93 -3.75 -7.53 -1.25
CA ARG A 93 -2.35 -7.89 -1.27
C ARG A 93 -1.55 -6.76 -1.92
N PHE A 94 -0.49 -6.36 -1.26
CA PHE A 94 0.39 -5.31 -1.78
C PHE A 94 1.75 -5.92 -2.06
N SER A 95 2.29 -5.68 -3.23
CA SER A 95 3.63 -6.10 -3.55
C SER A 95 4.44 -4.90 -4.01
N LYS A 96 5.75 -4.98 -3.84
CA LYS A 96 6.63 -3.87 -4.17
C LYS A 96 7.59 -4.29 -5.25
N ALA A 97 7.70 -3.49 -6.28
CA ALA A 97 8.64 -3.74 -7.36
C ALA A 97 9.19 -2.40 -7.81
N SER A 98 10.49 -2.31 -8.00
CA SER A 98 11.13 -1.09 -8.47
C SER A 98 10.80 0.11 -7.59
N GLY A 99 10.65 -0.14 -6.30
CA GLY A 99 10.38 0.94 -5.36
C GLY A 99 8.94 1.37 -5.26
N GLU A 100 8.04 0.74 -6.00
CA GLU A 100 6.64 1.13 -5.99
C GLU A 100 5.76 -0.02 -5.53
N TRP A 101 4.71 0.34 -4.79
CA TRP A 101 3.75 -0.64 -4.32
C TRP A 101 2.62 -0.79 -5.31
N THR A 102 2.14 -2.01 -5.47
CA THR A 102 1.02 -2.34 -6.34
C THR A 102 -0.02 -3.09 -5.52
N ALA A 103 -1.28 -2.77 -5.71
CA ALA A 103 -2.37 -3.44 -5.02
C ALA A 103 -2.95 -4.51 -5.91
N HIS A 104 -3.25 -5.67 -5.32
CA HIS A 104 -3.82 -6.79 -6.04
C HIS A 104 -5.08 -7.25 -5.32
N LYS A 105 -6.13 -7.44 -6.08
CA LYS A 105 -7.36 -7.96 -5.52
C LYS A 105 -7.16 -9.44 -5.19
N LEU A 106 -7.68 -9.86 -4.07
CA LEU A 106 -7.60 -11.27 -3.68
C LEU A 106 -8.70 -12.11 -4.30
#